data_b7c142dd2b7aa5c4d3df7e5b463419d4
#
_entry.id   b7c142dd2b7aa5c4d3df7e5b463419d4
#
_cell.length_a   1.000
_cell.length_b   1.000
_cell.length_c   1.000
_cell.angle_alpha   90.00
_cell.angle_beta   90.00
_cell.angle_gamma   90.00
#
_symmetry.space_group_name_H-M   'P 1'
#
loop_
_entity.id
_entity.type
_entity.pdbx_description
1 polymer ?
#
loop_
_entity_poly.entity_id
_entity_poly.type
_entity_poly.pdbx_seq_one_letter_code
_entity_poly.pdbx_strand_id
1 'polypeptide(L)'
;NTEILKSIDNEWRKTQCMPREVCIDVGKEFGVATNTFFKPPCVSVYRCGGCCIGEGLQCMNTSTSYLSKTLFEITVPISQGPKPVTISFANHTSCRCMSKL
;
A
#
# COMPACT_ATOMS: atom_id res chain seq x y z
N ASN A 1 -17.69 -28.90 14.74
CA ASN A 1 -18.04 -29.00 13.33
C ASN A 1 -16.87 -28.56 12.46
N THR A 2 -16.47 -29.44 11.54
CA THR A 2 -15.32 -29.19 10.69
C THR A 2 -15.52 -28.00 9.74
N GLU A 3 -16.75 -27.75 9.30
CA GLU A 3 -17.03 -26.63 8.41
C GLU A 3 -16.86 -25.29 9.11
N ILE A 4 -17.27 -25.22 10.38
CA ILE A 4 -17.08 -24.00 11.16
C ILE A 4 -15.59 -23.75 11.39
N LEU A 5 -14.83 -24.80 11.71
CA LEU A 5 -13.39 -24.68 11.92
C LEU A 5 -12.66 -24.25 10.63
N LYS A 6 -13.06 -24.76 9.50
CA LYS A 6 -12.49 -24.37 8.22
C LYS A 6 -12.80 -22.91 7.89
N SER A 7 -14.01 -22.46 8.22
CA SER A 7 -14.42 -21.08 7.97
C SER A 7 -13.60 -20.12 8.83
N ILE A 8 -13.40 -20.44 10.09
CA ILE A 8 -12.59 -19.62 11.00
C ILE A 8 -11.14 -19.60 10.53
N ASP A 9 -10.60 -20.74 10.13
CA ASP A 9 -9.24 -20.87 9.67
C ASP A 9 -9.00 -20.04 8.39
N ASN A 10 -9.97 -20.05 7.48
CA ASN A 10 -9.88 -19.25 6.26
C ASN A 10 -9.84 -17.76 6.56
N GLU A 11 -10.68 -17.28 7.47
CA GLU A 11 -10.68 -15.88 7.87
C GLU A 11 -9.37 -15.51 8.54
N TRP A 12 -8.85 -16.37 9.39
CA TRP A 12 -7.58 -16.16 10.06
C TRP A 12 -6.46 -15.96 9.06
N ARG A 13 -6.39 -16.81 8.02
CA ARG A 13 -5.36 -16.69 6.99
C ARG A 13 -5.47 -15.42 6.19
N LYS A 14 -6.70 -14.99 5.92
CA LYS A 14 -6.94 -13.77 5.15
C LYS A 14 -6.59 -12.51 5.93
N THR A 15 -6.64 -12.57 7.24
CA THR A 15 -6.45 -11.39 8.08
C THR A 15 -5.11 -11.34 8.80
N GLN A 16 -4.22 -12.27 8.52
CA GLN A 16 -2.88 -12.27 9.13
C GLN A 16 -2.07 -11.06 8.70
N CYS A 17 -1.11 -10.69 9.56
CA CYS A 17 -0.16 -9.62 9.26
C CYS A 17 0.76 -10.08 8.14
N MET A 18 0.56 -9.53 6.94
CA MET A 18 1.33 -9.92 5.76
C MET A 18 1.26 -8.82 4.72
N PRO A 19 2.20 -8.82 3.74
CA PRO A 19 2.10 -7.87 2.65
C PRO A 19 0.85 -8.13 1.83
N ARG A 20 0.10 -7.08 1.55
CA ARG A 20 -1.15 -7.14 0.77
C ARG A 20 -1.09 -6.16 -0.37
N GLU A 21 -1.63 -6.56 -1.52
CA GLU A 21 -1.72 -5.67 -2.66
C GLU A 21 -2.75 -4.58 -2.35
N VAL A 22 -2.32 -3.33 -2.50
CA VAL A 22 -3.19 -2.19 -2.26
C VAL A 22 -2.98 -1.15 -3.36
N CYS A 23 -3.99 -0.34 -3.57
CA CYS A 23 -3.91 0.79 -4.48
C CYS A 23 -3.58 2.04 -3.68
N ILE A 24 -2.52 2.72 -4.06
CA ILE A 24 -2.08 3.92 -3.38
C ILE A 24 -2.34 5.13 -4.26
N ASP A 25 -2.99 6.14 -3.68
CA ASP A 25 -3.22 7.41 -4.37
C ASP A 25 -1.89 8.17 -4.44
N VAL A 26 -1.39 8.37 -5.66
CA VAL A 26 -0.08 8.98 -5.88
C VAL A 26 0.00 10.39 -5.31
N GLY A 27 -1.05 11.18 -5.53
CA GLY A 27 -1.08 12.54 -5.03
C GLY A 27 -1.02 12.63 -3.53
N LYS A 28 -1.76 11.76 -2.84
CA LYS A 28 -1.76 11.73 -1.37
C LYS A 28 -0.46 11.20 -0.81
N GLU A 29 0.12 10.21 -1.46
CA GLU A 29 1.37 9.60 -0.98
C GLU A 29 2.52 10.60 -0.97
N PHE A 30 2.57 11.50 -1.95
CA PHE A 30 3.67 12.45 -2.07
C PHE A 30 3.30 13.87 -1.73
N GLY A 31 2.05 14.12 -1.33
CA GLY A 31 1.61 15.43 -0.88
C GLY A 31 1.75 16.54 -1.94
N VAL A 32 1.41 16.21 -3.19
CA VAL A 32 1.53 17.18 -4.27
C VAL A 32 0.48 18.29 -4.18
N ALA A 33 0.72 19.37 -4.91
CA ALA A 33 -0.20 20.51 -4.95
C ALA A 33 -1.57 20.11 -5.51
N THR A 34 -2.61 20.85 -5.11
CA THR A 34 -3.98 20.53 -5.51
C THR A 34 -4.23 20.67 -7.00
N ASN A 35 -3.37 21.38 -7.70
CA ASN A 35 -3.49 21.54 -9.15
C ASN A 35 -2.68 20.51 -9.95
N THR A 36 -2.10 19.53 -9.28
CA THR A 36 -1.30 18.48 -9.93
C THR A 36 -2.04 17.15 -9.85
N PHE A 37 -2.14 16.46 -10.97
CA PHE A 37 -2.83 15.17 -11.08
C PHE A 37 -1.92 14.17 -11.75
N PHE A 38 -2.17 12.88 -11.49
CA PHE A 38 -1.41 11.79 -12.09
C PHE A 38 -2.31 10.87 -12.87
N LYS A 39 -1.77 10.31 -13.94
CA LYS A 39 -2.50 9.31 -14.72
C LYS A 39 -1.58 8.10 -14.94
N PRO A 40 -1.91 6.93 -14.37
CA PRO A 40 -3.07 6.67 -13.50
C PRO A 40 -2.95 7.37 -12.14
N PRO A 41 -4.08 7.69 -11.48
CA PRO A 41 -4.05 8.38 -10.17
C PRO A 41 -3.60 7.48 -9.02
N CYS A 42 -3.67 6.17 -9.21
CA CYS A 42 -3.29 5.18 -8.20
C CYS A 42 -2.37 4.13 -8.79
N VAL A 43 -1.51 3.57 -7.97
CA VAL A 43 -0.62 2.48 -8.36
C VAL A 43 -0.78 1.33 -7.38
N SER A 44 -0.46 0.11 -7.84
CA SER A 44 -0.57 -1.10 -7.03
C SER A 44 0.79 -1.43 -6.44
N VAL A 45 0.85 -1.55 -5.13
CA VAL A 45 2.06 -1.99 -4.41
C VAL A 45 1.61 -2.87 -3.26
N TYR A 46 2.58 -3.49 -2.60
CA TYR A 46 2.30 -4.31 -1.42
C TYR A 46 2.60 -3.51 -0.16
N ARG A 47 1.68 -3.52 0.77
CA ARG A 47 1.82 -2.86 2.05
C ARG A 47 1.37 -3.81 3.16
N CYS A 48 2.01 -3.71 4.32
CA CYS A 48 1.67 -4.55 5.45
C CYS A 48 0.28 -4.23 5.97
N GLY A 49 -0.50 -5.26 6.19
CA GLY A 49 -1.85 -5.12 6.74
C GLY A 49 -2.28 -6.41 7.37
N GLY A 50 -3.29 -6.33 8.21
CA GLY A 50 -3.83 -7.48 8.89
C GLY A 50 -3.87 -7.28 10.39
N CYS A 51 -4.29 -8.33 11.09
CA CYS A 51 -4.51 -8.32 12.52
C CYS A 51 -3.40 -9.01 13.27
N CYS A 52 -3.16 -8.56 14.50
CA CYS A 52 -2.25 -9.21 15.44
C CYS A 52 -3.08 -9.76 16.60
N ILE A 53 -2.61 -10.87 17.19
CA ILE A 53 -3.35 -11.52 18.26
C ILE A 53 -3.25 -10.76 19.58
N GLY A 54 -2.17 -10.07 19.85
CA GLY A 54 -1.99 -9.34 21.11
C GLY A 54 -2.50 -7.90 21.05
N GLU A 55 -3.06 -7.39 22.15
CA GLU A 55 -3.57 -6.03 22.21
C GLU A 55 -2.48 -4.98 22.02
N GLY A 56 -1.28 -5.25 22.49
CA GLY A 56 -0.18 -4.30 22.36
C GLY A 56 0.63 -4.42 21.08
N LEU A 57 0.14 -5.21 20.12
CA LEU A 57 0.87 -5.48 18.89
C LEU A 57 0.21 -4.81 17.69
N GLN A 58 1.04 -4.46 16.71
CA GLN A 58 0.55 -3.93 15.44
C GLN A 58 1.36 -4.54 14.31
N CYS A 59 0.73 -4.65 13.15
CA CYS A 59 1.36 -5.19 11.96
C CYS A 59 2.27 -4.12 11.36
N MET A 60 3.56 -4.40 11.31
CA MET A 60 4.55 -3.46 10.80
C MET A 60 5.44 -4.12 9.75
N ASN A 61 5.96 -3.32 8.84
CA ASN A 61 6.89 -3.84 7.85
C ASN A 61 8.27 -4.04 8.47
N THR A 62 8.90 -5.14 8.12
CA THR A 62 10.26 -5.45 8.55
C THR A 62 11.25 -5.33 7.41
N SER A 63 10.77 -5.37 6.17
CA SER A 63 11.60 -5.18 4.99
C SER A 63 10.84 -4.39 3.95
N THR A 64 11.54 -3.51 3.26
CA THR A 64 10.96 -2.65 2.24
C THR A 64 11.84 -2.67 1.00
N SER A 65 11.21 -2.79 -0.16
CA SER A 65 11.87 -2.56 -1.43
C SER A 65 11.20 -1.37 -2.09
N TYR A 66 11.72 -0.92 -3.22
CA TYR A 66 11.13 0.19 -3.94
C TYR A 66 10.82 -0.23 -5.35
N LEU A 67 9.61 0.11 -5.80
CA LEU A 67 9.17 -0.18 -7.16
C LEU A 67 9.04 1.14 -7.92
N SER A 68 9.65 1.19 -9.10
CA SER A 68 9.56 2.38 -9.95
C SER A 68 8.36 2.24 -10.87
N LYS A 69 7.52 3.27 -10.91
CA LYS A 69 6.36 3.32 -11.78
C LYS A 69 6.43 4.58 -12.62
N THR A 70 6.11 4.47 -13.90
CA THR A 70 6.09 5.62 -14.80
C THR A 70 4.64 6.08 -14.98
N LEU A 71 4.41 7.35 -14.73
CA LEU A 71 3.08 7.95 -14.76
C LEU A 71 3.14 9.25 -15.55
N PHE A 72 1.97 9.76 -15.94
CA PHE A 72 1.87 11.10 -16.48
C PHE A 72 1.53 12.08 -15.37
N GLU A 73 2.30 13.15 -15.26
CA GLU A 73 2.02 14.26 -14.36
C GLU A 73 1.33 15.36 -15.15
N ILE A 74 0.17 15.79 -14.67
CA ILE A 74 -0.65 16.81 -15.30
C ILE A 74 -0.86 17.95 -14.32
N THR A 75 -0.44 19.17 -14.72
CA THR A 75 -0.61 20.37 -13.89
C THR A 75 -1.62 21.29 -14.55
N VAL A 76 -2.53 21.84 -13.76
CA VAL A 76 -3.58 22.75 -14.23
C VAL A 76 -3.23 24.18 -13.78
N PRO A 77 -3.28 25.17 -14.67
CA PRO A 77 -3.65 25.11 -16.09
C PRO A 77 -2.61 24.38 -16.93
N ILE A 78 -3.09 23.67 -17.94
CA ILE A 78 -2.21 22.89 -18.80
C ILE A 78 -1.47 23.81 -19.75
N SER A 79 -0.19 23.97 -19.56
CA SER A 79 0.65 24.79 -20.43
C SER A 79 1.53 23.98 -21.36
N GLN A 80 1.88 22.75 -20.95
CA GLN A 80 2.81 21.89 -21.72
C GLN A 80 2.28 20.47 -21.92
N GLY A 81 1.06 20.18 -21.51
CA GLY A 81 0.49 18.84 -21.60
C GLY A 81 1.07 17.87 -20.58
N PRO A 82 0.64 16.58 -20.64
CA PRO A 82 1.10 15.57 -19.69
C PRO A 82 2.60 15.32 -19.83
N LYS A 83 3.26 15.18 -18.70
CA LYS A 83 4.70 14.93 -18.62
C LYS A 83 4.96 13.57 -18.00
N PRO A 84 5.70 12.66 -18.66
CA PRO A 84 6.02 11.38 -18.05
C PRO A 84 7.02 11.56 -16.91
N VAL A 85 6.72 10.93 -15.76
CA VAL A 85 7.59 10.96 -14.60
C VAL A 85 7.72 9.55 -14.06
N THR A 86 8.89 9.23 -13.50
CA THR A 86 9.12 7.95 -12.86
C THR A 86 9.27 8.19 -11.38
N ILE A 87 8.45 7.50 -10.60
CA ILE A 87 8.41 7.67 -9.15
C ILE A 87 8.66 6.32 -8.49
N SER A 88 9.45 6.32 -7.41
CA SER A 88 9.72 5.12 -6.64
C SER A 88 8.75 5.06 -5.46
N PHE A 89 8.08 3.92 -5.33
CA PHE A 89 7.10 3.68 -4.27
C PHE A 89 7.62 2.61 -3.33
N ALA A 90 7.43 2.83 -2.03
CA ALA A 90 7.79 1.84 -1.03
C ALA A 90 6.90 0.60 -1.18
N ASN A 91 7.52 -0.56 -1.21
CA ASN A 91 6.83 -1.85 -1.35
C ASN A 91 7.27 -2.73 -0.19
N HIS A 92 6.33 -3.07 0.69
CA HIS A 92 6.64 -3.88 1.86
C HIS A 92 6.80 -5.33 1.45
N THR A 93 7.96 -5.92 1.73
CA THR A 93 8.27 -7.29 1.33
C THR A 93 8.08 -8.29 2.46
N SER A 94 8.16 -7.86 3.71
CA SER A 94 7.85 -8.72 4.84
C SER A 94 7.25 -7.92 5.98
N CYS A 95 6.41 -8.58 6.77
CA CYS A 95 5.67 -7.95 7.84
C CYS A 95 5.74 -8.81 9.11
N ARG A 96 5.58 -8.18 10.25
CA ARG A 96 5.59 -8.85 11.55
C ARG A 96 4.74 -8.06 12.53
N CYS A 97 4.11 -8.78 13.46
CA CYS A 97 3.44 -8.14 14.57
C CYS A 97 4.48 -7.70 15.59
N MET A 98 4.51 -6.42 15.88
CA MET A 98 5.51 -5.82 16.76
C MET A 98 4.84 -4.95 17.83
N SER A 99 5.53 -4.77 18.95
CA SER A 99 5.04 -3.95 20.05
C SER A 99 4.81 -2.51 19.60
N LYS A 100 3.71 -1.92 20.08
CA LYS A 100 3.40 -0.51 19.80
C LYS A 100 4.28 0.46 20.58
N LEU A 101 4.97 -0.04 21.58
CA LEU A 101 5.83 0.79 22.43
C LEU A 101 7.24 0.94 21.86
#